data_01c2fae0c9384ae4684a9a2d96968f9c
#
_entry.id   01c2fae0c9384ae4684a9a2d96968f9c
#
_cell.length_a   1.000
_cell.length_b   1.000
_cell.length_c   1.000
_cell.angle_alpha   90.00
_cell.angle_beta   90.00
_cell.angle_gamma   90.00
#
_symmetry.space_group_name_H-M   'P 1'
#
loop_
_entity.id
_entity.type
_entity.pdbx_description
1 polymer ?
#
loop_
_entity_poly.entity_id
_entity_poly.type
_entity_poly.pdbx_seq_one_letter_code
_entity_poly.pdbx_strand_id
1 'polypeptide(L)'
;MSSKLDVVLGLQWGDEGKGKIVDVLAGRYPAVARFQGGPNAGHSLHFDDKNFVVRSIPSGIFREGSTNIIGSGVVLDPITLREECANVEKMNINPKEKLFISKKANLILPTHRLLDAAYEAAAGKGKIGSTLKGIGPTYTDKISRHGLRVGDILAPDFKERFEKLKARHIQLLSDLHFECDPEKDEAEWMSAIEFLKGFNLIDCEYFVNKWLEDKPMLAEGAQGSMLDIDYGSYPFVTSSSTTVGGVCTGLGVAPSKIGHVYGIFKAYCTRVGSGPFPTELFDETGEKIRQVGHEFGAVTGRPRRCGWLDLVALKYTVMIDGVTDLIMMKSDCLDDFETIKVCTSYKVDGVETDQVPFDIAAQIEPVYTEFPGWKKDLTEIRKESELPQEFKNYIKFMESYLGVPISIISLGPDREATIER
;
A
#
# COMPACT_ATOMS: atom_id res chain seq x y z
N MET A 1 6.43 23.38 -20.12
CA MET A 1 5.40 22.98 -19.12
C MET A 1 6.12 22.23 -18.03
N SER A 2 5.77 22.45 -16.76
CA SER A 2 6.38 21.65 -15.68
C SER A 2 5.95 20.19 -15.82
N SER A 3 6.85 19.27 -15.47
CA SER A 3 6.57 17.85 -15.44
C SER A 3 5.52 17.51 -14.38
N LYS A 4 4.83 16.39 -14.52
CA LYS A 4 3.78 15.94 -13.62
C LYS A 4 4.29 14.86 -12.68
N LEU A 5 3.60 14.74 -11.56
CA LEU A 5 3.72 13.67 -10.58
C LEU A 5 2.62 12.66 -10.84
N ASP A 6 2.98 11.53 -11.43
CA ASP A 6 2.02 10.44 -11.65
C ASP A 6 1.96 9.56 -10.39
N VAL A 7 0.84 8.93 -10.17
CA VAL A 7 0.55 8.27 -8.89
C VAL A 7 0.11 6.82 -9.11
N VAL A 8 0.62 5.91 -8.30
CA VAL A 8 0.18 4.50 -8.25
C VAL A 8 -0.49 4.23 -6.91
N LEU A 9 -1.76 3.84 -6.94
CA LEU A 9 -2.58 3.51 -5.78
C LEU A 9 -3.15 2.10 -5.86
N GLY A 10 -3.32 1.44 -4.72
CA GLY A 10 -4.17 0.26 -4.62
C GLY A 10 -5.62 0.71 -4.36
N LEU A 11 -6.58 0.17 -5.10
CA LEU A 11 -7.98 0.58 -5.02
C LEU A 11 -8.84 -0.32 -4.11
N GLN A 12 -8.28 -1.40 -3.57
CA GLN A 12 -8.98 -2.36 -2.72
C GLN A 12 -8.46 -2.26 -1.27
N TRP A 13 -8.32 -3.38 -0.57
CA TRP A 13 -7.84 -3.46 0.83
C TRP A 13 -6.35 -3.79 0.95
N GLY A 14 -5.53 -3.33 0.01
CA GLY A 14 -4.10 -3.63 -0.04
C GLY A 14 -3.80 -4.96 -0.75
N ASP A 15 -2.51 -5.27 -0.86
CA ASP A 15 -2.00 -6.49 -1.51
C ASP A 15 -2.39 -6.67 -2.99
N GLU A 16 -2.70 -5.56 -3.69
CA GLU A 16 -3.07 -5.58 -5.12
C GLU A 16 -1.90 -5.90 -6.05
N GLY A 17 -0.64 -5.91 -5.55
CA GLY A 17 0.54 -6.16 -6.36
C GLY A 17 1.22 -4.88 -6.86
N LYS A 18 1.10 -3.77 -6.11
CA LYS A 18 1.68 -2.46 -6.45
C LYS A 18 3.16 -2.52 -6.79
N GLY A 19 3.96 -3.28 -6.04
CA GLY A 19 5.41 -3.38 -6.26
C GLY A 19 5.78 -3.76 -7.70
N LYS A 20 5.13 -4.80 -8.26
CA LYS A 20 5.34 -5.20 -9.66
C LYS A 20 5.06 -4.04 -10.63
N ILE A 21 3.93 -3.36 -10.47
CA ILE A 21 3.53 -2.28 -11.38
C ILE A 21 4.44 -1.07 -11.25
N VAL A 22 4.83 -0.72 -10.02
CA VAL A 22 5.83 0.36 -9.83
C VAL A 22 7.15 0.01 -10.50
N ASP A 23 7.61 -1.24 -10.39
CA ASP A 23 8.83 -1.69 -11.09
C ASP A 23 8.68 -1.64 -12.63
N VAL A 24 7.53 -2.05 -13.16
CA VAL A 24 7.23 -1.93 -14.61
C VAL A 24 7.27 -0.46 -15.04
N LEU A 25 6.56 0.41 -14.34
CA LEU A 25 6.47 1.84 -14.68
C LEU A 25 7.77 2.60 -14.39
N ALA A 26 8.54 2.22 -13.37
CA ALA A 26 9.77 2.92 -12.95
C ALA A 26 10.82 3.08 -14.06
N GLY A 27 10.76 2.25 -15.12
CA GLY A 27 11.57 2.45 -16.30
C GLY A 27 11.30 3.76 -17.08
N ARG A 28 10.14 4.38 -16.84
CA ARG A 28 9.70 5.64 -17.49
C ARG A 28 9.92 6.86 -16.61
N TYR A 29 10.20 6.65 -15.32
CA TYR A 29 10.32 7.71 -14.33
C TYR A 29 11.73 7.73 -13.72
N PRO A 30 12.45 8.84 -13.83
CA PRO A 30 13.79 8.97 -13.24
C PRO A 30 13.75 9.06 -11.70
N ALA A 31 12.54 9.19 -11.10
CA ALA A 31 12.38 9.18 -9.66
C ALA A 31 11.09 8.47 -9.22
N VAL A 32 11.17 7.75 -8.08
CA VAL A 32 10.04 7.11 -7.40
C VAL A 32 9.98 7.59 -5.95
N ALA A 33 8.80 8.00 -5.47
CA ALA A 33 8.62 8.54 -4.13
C ALA A 33 7.51 7.83 -3.34
N ARG A 34 7.84 7.28 -2.16
CA ARG A 34 6.84 6.81 -1.18
C ARG A 34 6.30 8.02 -0.43
N PHE A 35 4.99 8.15 -0.35
CA PHE A 35 4.37 9.34 0.24
C PHE A 35 3.67 9.08 1.58
N GLN A 36 3.33 7.83 1.91
CA GLN A 36 2.64 7.47 3.16
C GLN A 36 2.93 6.02 3.58
N GLY A 37 2.37 5.59 4.73
CA GLY A 37 2.58 4.27 5.28
C GLY A 37 3.93 4.12 5.98
N GLY A 38 4.39 2.89 6.10
CA GLY A 38 5.64 2.57 6.78
C GLY A 38 6.03 1.12 6.56
N PRO A 39 6.77 0.48 7.49
CA PRO A 39 7.26 -0.89 7.34
C PRO A 39 6.17 -1.98 7.43
N ASN A 40 4.89 -1.61 7.58
CA ASN A 40 3.75 -2.50 7.44
C ASN A 40 3.43 -2.86 5.98
N ALA A 41 3.93 -2.10 5.00
CA ALA A 41 3.88 -2.48 3.60
C ALA A 41 4.86 -3.61 3.28
N GLY A 42 4.56 -4.39 2.26
CA GLY A 42 5.46 -5.39 1.68
C GLY A 42 5.26 -5.41 0.18
N HIS A 43 6.11 -4.72 -0.57
CA HIS A 43 6.06 -4.70 -2.03
C HIS A 43 7.00 -5.77 -2.58
N SER A 44 6.41 -6.87 -3.06
CA SER A 44 7.16 -7.95 -3.68
C SER A 44 7.52 -7.59 -5.12
N LEU A 45 8.76 -7.86 -5.46
CA LEU A 45 9.36 -7.63 -6.78
C LEU A 45 9.96 -8.94 -7.27
N HIS A 46 9.66 -9.29 -8.51
CA HIS A 46 10.15 -10.51 -9.15
C HIS A 46 10.88 -10.13 -10.46
N PHE A 47 12.18 -10.31 -10.49
CA PHE A 47 13.02 -10.08 -11.67
C PHE A 47 14.33 -10.85 -11.55
N ASP A 48 14.92 -11.23 -12.68
CA ASP A 48 16.18 -11.99 -12.76
C ASP A 48 16.18 -13.25 -11.85
N ASP A 49 15.07 -14.01 -11.84
CA ASP A 49 14.84 -15.20 -11.00
C ASP A 49 15.00 -14.96 -9.50
N LYS A 50 14.89 -13.71 -9.05
CA LYS A 50 15.01 -13.30 -7.65
C LYS A 50 13.73 -12.66 -7.15
N ASN A 51 13.50 -12.86 -5.86
CA ASN A 51 12.38 -12.28 -5.12
C ASN A 51 12.88 -11.30 -4.09
N PHE A 52 12.37 -10.08 -4.14
CA PHE A 52 12.65 -9.04 -3.15
C PHE A 52 11.37 -8.55 -2.51
N VAL A 53 11.45 -8.15 -1.26
CA VAL A 53 10.36 -7.46 -0.58
C VAL A 53 10.91 -6.16 0.00
N VAL A 54 10.44 -5.03 -0.52
CA VAL A 54 10.73 -3.71 0.05
C VAL A 54 9.53 -3.24 0.87
N ARG A 55 9.81 -2.48 1.92
CA ARG A 55 8.80 -2.00 2.88
C ARG A 55 8.72 -0.49 2.90
N SER A 56 9.81 0.18 3.27
CA SER A 56 9.92 1.64 3.31
C SER A 56 10.63 2.19 2.08
N ILE A 57 11.59 1.44 1.55
CA ILE A 57 12.33 1.82 0.34
C ILE A 57 11.38 1.77 -0.87
N PRO A 58 11.37 2.80 -1.74
CA PRO A 58 10.61 2.75 -2.99
C PRO A 58 11.04 1.62 -3.91
N SER A 59 10.07 1.02 -4.63
CA SER A 59 10.30 -0.11 -5.53
C SER A 59 11.22 0.23 -6.71
N GLY A 60 11.42 1.51 -7.02
CA GLY A 60 12.35 1.98 -8.04
C GLY A 60 13.83 1.80 -7.71
N ILE A 61 14.19 1.42 -6.48
CA ILE A 61 15.59 1.32 -6.02
C ILE A 61 16.46 0.40 -6.88
N PHE A 62 15.85 -0.63 -7.47
CA PHE A 62 16.53 -1.62 -8.32
C PHE A 62 16.76 -1.13 -9.76
N ARG A 63 16.18 0.00 -10.17
CA ARG A 63 16.42 0.57 -11.51
C ARG A 63 17.70 1.40 -11.52
N GLU A 64 18.50 1.20 -12.57
CA GLU A 64 19.72 1.99 -12.79
C GLU A 64 19.38 3.47 -12.96
N GLY A 65 20.19 4.35 -12.40
CA GLY A 65 19.99 5.80 -12.49
C GLY A 65 18.75 6.36 -11.77
N SER A 66 17.96 5.53 -11.09
CA SER A 66 16.75 5.98 -10.39
C SER A 66 17.08 6.76 -9.11
N THR A 67 16.32 7.81 -8.84
CA THR A 67 16.28 8.52 -7.56
C THR A 67 15.07 8.02 -6.76
N ASN A 68 15.28 7.71 -5.49
CA ASN A 68 14.24 7.14 -4.64
C ASN A 68 14.02 8.03 -3.41
N ILE A 69 12.76 8.34 -3.08
CA ILE A 69 12.43 9.32 -2.05
C ILE A 69 11.51 8.69 -1.02
N ILE A 70 11.87 8.81 0.25
CA ILE A 70 10.97 8.58 1.38
C ILE A 70 10.39 9.93 1.79
N GLY A 71 9.11 10.15 1.53
CA GLY A 71 8.41 11.41 1.73
C GLY A 71 8.04 11.71 3.18
N SER A 72 7.56 12.92 3.41
CA SER A 72 7.20 13.47 4.73
C SER A 72 6.00 12.76 5.39
N GLY A 73 5.15 12.11 4.57
CA GLY A 73 3.99 11.37 5.09
C GLY A 73 4.32 9.97 5.58
N VAL A 74 5.51 9.45 5.29
CA VAL A 74 5.96 8.12 5.74
C VAL A 74 6.29 8.15 7.23
N VAL A 75 6.00 7.03 7.92
CA VAL A 75 6.53 6.74 9.25
C VAL A 75 7.65 5.71 9.10
N LEU A 76 8.85 6.09 9.53
CA LEU A 76 10.09 5.38 9.24
C LEU A 76 10.62 4.66 10.48
N ASP A 77 10.82 3.35 10.35
CA ASP A 77 11.53 2.55 11.34
C ASP A 77 13.01 2.41 10.95
N PRO A 78 13.92 3.02 11.69
CA PRO A 78 15.35 2.99 11.39
C PRO A 78 15.96 1.59 11.35
N ILE A 79 15.50 0.67 12.23
CA ILE A 79 15.97 -0.72 12.26
C ILE A 79 15.58 -1.42 10.98
N THR A 80 14.28 -1.36 10.63
CA THR A 80 13.78 -1.98 9.39
C THR A 80 14.45 -1.38 8.15
N LEU A 81 14.66 -0.06 8.10
CA LEU A 81 15.36 0.57 6.98
C LEU A 81 16.79 0.04 6.82
N ARG A 82 17.53 -0.13 7.92
CA ARG A 82 18.89 -0.67 7.90
C ARG A 82 18.91 -2.11 7.35
N GLU A 83 17.95 -2.94 7.78
CA GLU A 83 17.80 -4.30 7.26
C GLU A 83 17.47 -4.32 5.75
N GLU A 84 16.56 -3.46 5.30
CA GLU A 84 16.22 -3.33 3.88
C GLU A 84 17.44 -2.90 3.05
N CYS A 85 18.20 -1.90 3.53
CA CYS A 85 19.42 -1.46 2.89
C CYS A 85 20.44 -2.59 2.74
N ALA A 86 20.66 -3.37 3.80
CA ALA A 86 21.57 -4.52 3.74
C ALA A 86 21.12 -5.58 2.71
N ASN A 87 19.81 -5.73 2.47
CA ASN A 87 19.30 -6.62 1.41
C ASN A 87 19.50 -6.03 0.02
N VAL A 88 19.32 -4.73 -0.15
CA VAL A 88 19.58 -4.02 -1.43
C VAL A 88 21.07 -4.06 -1.79
N GLU A 89 21.95 -3.90 -0.80
CA GLU A 89 23.42 -3.96 -0.99
C GLU A 89 23.90 -5.32 -1.52
N LYS A 90 23.20 -6.43 -1.19
CA LYS A 90 23.49 -7.77 -1.77
C LYS A 90 23.33 -7.82 -3.30
N MET A 91 22.66 -6.82 -3.88
CA MET A 91 22.50 -6.63 -5.33
C MET A 91 23.52 -5.68 -5.94
N ASN A 92 24.58 -5.35 -5.21
CA ASN A 92 25.59 -4.36 -5.61
C ASN A 92 25.00 -2.95 -5.84
N ILE A 93 23.92 -2.63 -5.15
CA ILE A 93 23.30 -1.30 -5.18
C ILE A 93 23.67 -0.60 -3.87
N ASN A 94 24.18 0.64 -3.97
CA ASN A 94 24.42 1.47 -2.79
C ASN A 94 23.17 2.32 -2.47
N PRO A 95 22.39 1.98 -1.42
CA PRO A 95 21.17 2.72 -1.10
C PRO A 95 21.46 4.18 -0.73
N LYS A 96 22.61 4.50 -0.14
CA LYS A 96 22.95 5.85 0.30
C LYS A 96 23.12 6.82 -0.87
N GLU A 97 23.46 6.33 -2.06
CA GLU A 97 23.59 7.15 -3.26
C GLU A 97 22.23 7.43 -3.92
N LYS A 98 21.30 6.49 -3.81
CA LYS A 98 20.01 6.51 -4.52
C LYS A 98 18.82 6.94 -3.68
N LEU A 99 18.93 6.89 -2.33
CA LEU A 99 17.82 7.12 -1.41
C LEU A 99 17.94 8.49 -0.74
N PHE A 100 16.88 9.26 -0.87
CA PHE A 100 16.70 10.58 -0.28
C PHE A 100 15.54 10.51 0.74
N ILE A 101 15.78 10.97 1.96
CA ILE A 101 14.83 10.81 3.06
C ILE A 101 14.37 12.17 3.57
N SER A 102 13.07 12.38 3.62
CA SER A 102 12.50 13.61 4.15
C SER A 102 12.86 13.82 5.62
N LYS A 103 13.40 14.97 5.96
CA LYS A 103 13.58 15.42 7.34
C LYS A 103 12.27 15.46 8.13
N LYS A 104 11.11 15.59 7.44
CA LYS A 104 9.79 15.67 8.05
C LYS A 104 9.09 14.31 8.22
N ALA A 105 9.64 13.21 7.72
CA ALA A 105 9.14 11.87 8.01
C ALA A 105 9.24 11.59 9.51
N ASN A 106 8.22 10.92 10.08
CA ASN A 106 8.21 10.64 11.52
C ASN A 106 8.93 9.32 11.81
N LEU A 107 9.63 9.27 12.94
CA LEU A 107 10.36 8.10 13.40
C LEU A 107 9.45 7.17 14.20
N ILE A 108 9.49 5.88 13.89
CA ILE A 108 8.91 4.83 14.72
C ILE A 108 9.95 4.49 15.81
N LEU A 109 9.57 4.71 17.06
CA LEU A 109 10.37 4.31 18.22
C LEU A 109 10.07 2.85 18.60
N PRO A 110 10.98 2.15 19.31
CA PRO A 110 10.67 0.84 19.87
C PRO A 110 9.38 0.82 20.71
N THR A 111 9.16 1.87 21.49
CA THR A 111 7.97 2.03 22.33
C THR A 111 6.67 2.20 21.54
N HIS A 112 6.70 2.70 20.29
CA HIS A 112 5.52 2.68 19.43
C HIS A 112 5.07 1.26 19.07
N ARG A 113 6.00 0.32 18.88
CA ARG A 113 5.67 -1.09 18.64
C ARG A 113 5.01 -1.73 19.86
N LEU A 114 5.49 -1.38 21.05
CA LEU A 114 4.90 -1.83 22.32
C LEU A 114 3.49 -1.27 22.52
N LEU A 115 3.28 0.01 22.22
CA LEU A 115 1.95 0.63 22.26
C LEU A 115 0.99 0.00 21.27
N ASP A 116 1.44 -0.33 20.05
CA ASP A 116 0.64 -1.03 19.05
C ASP A 116 0.18 -2.40 19.58
N ALA A 117 1.08 -3.16 20.19
CA ALA A 117 0.77 -4.44 20.84
C ALA A 117 -0.20 -4.28 22.02
N ALA A 118 0.01 -3.25 22.85
CA ALA A 118 -0.83 -2.96 24.01
C ALA A 118 -2.27 -2.59 23.58
N TYR A 119 -2.43 -1.74 22.55
CA TYR A 119 -3.74 -1.37 22.04
C TYR A 119 -4.48 -2.56 21.42
N GLU A 120 -3.79 -3.40 20.64
CA GLU A 120 -4.39 -4.63 20.08
C GLU A 120 -4.79 -5.59 21.22
N ALA A 121 -3.98 -5.74 22.27
CA ALA A 121 -4.32 -6.58 23.40
C ALA A 121 -5.53 -6.06 24.16
N ALA A 122 -5.61 -4.74 24.41
CA ALA A 122 -6.71 -4.09 25.12
C ALA A 122 -8.04 -4.13 24.34
N ALA A 123 -7.99 -4.11 22.98
CA ALA A 123 -9.17 -4.10 22.12
C ALA A 123 -9.97 -5.43 22.16
N GLY A 124 -9.43 -6.55 22.64
CA GLY A 124 -10.13 -7.82 22.77
C GLY A 124 -10.76 -8.27 21.45
N LYS A 125 -12.11 -8.34 21.40
CA LYS A 125 -12.85 -8.69 20.17
C LYS A 125 -12.87 -7.59 19.12
N GLY A 126 -12.57 -6.34 19.49
CA GLY A 126 -12.49 -5.18 18.59
C GLY A 126 -11.15 -5.01 17.89
N LYS A 127 -10.29 -6.03 17.90
CA LYS A 127 -8.98 -5.99 17.24
C LYS A 127 -9.08 -5.61 15.77
N ILE A 128 -8.25 -4.67 15.36
CA ILE A 128 -8.08 -4.27 13.96
C ILE A 128 -7.29 -5.36 13.20
N GLY A 129 -6.40 -6.05 13.88
CA GLY A 129 -5.46 -7.00 13.30
C GLY A 129 -4.20 -6.29 12.81
N SER A 130 -3.66 -5.39 13.63
CA SER A 130 -2.44 -4.63 13.37
C SER A 130 -1.25 -5.54 13.04
N THR A 131 -0.31 -5.01 12.28
CA THR A 131 0.97 -5.68 11.98
C THR A 131 1.98 -5.58 13.12
N LEU A 132 1.64 -4.91 14.22
CA LEU A 132 2.49 -4.65 15.39
C LEU A 132 3.81 -3.93 15.04
N LYS A 133 3.77 -3.07 14.02
CA LYS A 133 4.92 -2.28 13.55
C LYS A 133 4.94 -0.84 14.08
N GLY A 134 4.01 -0.51 14.99
CA GLY A 134 3.94 0.82 15.62
C GLY A 134 3.38 1.91 14.71
N ILE A 135 2.71 1.55 13.61
CA ILE A 135 2.22 2.52 12.62
C ILE A 135 1.17 3.46 13.23
N GLY A 136 0.12 2.91 13.82
CA GLY A 136 -0.96 3.68 14.46
C GLY A 136 -0.44 4.64 15.53
N PRO A 137 0.29 4.16 16.55
CA PRO A 137 0.86 5.02 17.59
C PRO A 137 1.77 6.13 17.05
N THR A 138 2.57 5.86 16.01
CA THR A 138 3.42 6.90 15.40
C THR A 138 2.61 7.98 14.69
N TYR A 139 1.55 7.61 13.97
CA TYR A 139 0.64 8.61 13.38
C TYR A 139 -0.14 9.37 14.45
N THR A 140 -0.51 8.73 15.56
CA THR A 140 -1.11 9.40 16.72
C THR A 140 -0.19 10.49 17.24
N ASP A 141 1.08 10.18 17.46
CA ASP A 141 2.07 11.16 17.94
C ASP A 141 2.35 12.26 16.91
N LYS A 142 2.35 11.93 15.61
CA LYS A 142 2.44 12.94 14.54
C LYS A 142 1.31 13.96 14.65
N ILE A 143 0.06 13.49 14.78
CA ILE A 143 -1.12 14.36 14.81
C ILE A 143 -1.21 15.12 16.14
N SER A 144 -0.84 14.50 17.26
CA SER A 144 -0.75 15.14 18.57
C SER A 144 0.47 16.08 18.72
N ARG A 145 1.37 16.11 17.76
CA ARG A 145 2.58 16.95 17.68
C ARG A 145 3.63 16.60 18.76
N HIS A 146 3.70 15.32 19.14
CA HIS A 146 4.71 14.79 20.05
C HIS A 146 5.78 14.00 19.35
N GLY A 147 5.49 13.49 18.13
CA GLY A 147 6.37 12.60 17.38
C GLY A 147 7.72 13.23 17.01
N LEU A 148 8.74 12.39 16.99
CA LEU A 148 10.07 12.75 16.49
C LEU A 148 10.11 12.60 14.96
N ARG A 149 10.80 13.52 14.31
CA ARG A 149 11.02 13.52 12.87
C ARG A 149 12.46 13.12 12.54
N VAL A 150 12.67 12.62 11.34
CA VAL A 150 14.02 12.27 10.85
C VAL A 150 15.00 13.43 11.00
N GLY A 151 14.60 14.67 10.71
CA GLY A 151 15.47 15.84 10.86
C GLY A 151 15.89 16.13 12.31
N ASP A 152 15.13 15.69 13.29
CA ASP A 152 15.46 15.90 14.72
C ASP A 152 16.72 15.16 15.14
N ILE A 153 17.12 14.08 14.44
CA ILE A 153 18.34 13.33 14.75
C ILE A 153 19.63 14.17 14.63
N LEU A 154 19.54 15.28 13.91
CA LEU A 154 20.66 16.23 13.72
C LEU A 154 20.70 17.30 14.82
N ALA A 155 19.66 17.40 15.66
CA ALA A 155 19.57 18.39 16.71
C ALA A 155 20.40 17.99 17.95
N PRO A 156 21.07 18.94 18.62
CA PRO A 156 21.90 18.63 19.80
C PRO A 156 21.09 18.09 20.98
N ASP A 157 19.80 18.44 21.06
CA ASP A 157 18.87 18.01 22.09
C ASP A 157 18.05 16.74 21.71
N PHE A 158 18.43 16.04 20.64
CA PHE A 158 17.71 14.84 20.15
C PHE A 158 17.50 13.80 21.25
N LYS A 159 18.53 13.50 22.04
CA LYS A 159 18.44 12.51 23.11
C LYS A 159 17.43 12.91 24.18
N GLU A 160 17.40 14.18 24.56
CA GLU A 160 16.42 14.70 25.52
C GLU A 160 14.98 14.56 25.00
N ARG A 161 14.76 14.92 23.74
CA ARG A 161 13.45 14.77 23.08
C ARG A 161 13.02 13.31 22.99
N PHE A 162 13.95 12.41 22.70
CA PHE A 162 13.71 10.96 22.69
C PHE A 162 13.27 10.46 24.06
N GLU A 163 14.03 10.76 25.12
CA GLU A 163 13.71 10.34 26.50
C GLU A 163 12.35 10.88 26.96
N LYS A 164 12.03 12.11 26.61
CA LYS A 164 10.74 12.72 26.93
C LYS A 164 9.58 11.97 26.27
N LEU A 165 9.72 11.61 24.99
CA LEU A 165 8.69 10.85 24.28
C LEU A 165 8.58 9.42 24.80
N LYS A 166 9.72 8.75 25.06
CA LYS A 166 9.77 7.42 25.66
C LYS A 166 9.07 7.40 27.03
N ALA A 167 9.34 8.38 27.89
CA ALA A 167 8.70 8.47 29.21
C ALA A 167 7.17 8.59 29.10
N ARG A 168 6.65 9.37 28.13
CA ARG A 168 5.23 9.44 27.82
C ARG A 168 4.65 8.08 27.41
N HIS A 169 5.35 7.34 26.55
CA HIS A 169 4.92 6.00 26.12
C HIS A 169 4.91 5.01 27.26
N ILE A 170 5.92 5.05 28.14
CA ILE A 170 5.98 4.19 29.35
C ILE A 170 4.76 4.45 30.26
N GLN A 171 4.38 5.71 30.44
CA GLN A 171 3.17 6.04 31.19
C GLN A 171 1.92 5.44 30.55
N LEU A 172 1.75 5.59 29.21
CA LEU A 172 0.62 5.01 28.49
C LEU A 172 0.58 3.47 28.59
N LEU A 173 1.74 2.80 28.49
CA LEU A 173 1.84 1.36 28.65
C LEU A 173 1.45 0.92 30.07
N SER A 174 1.86 1.70 31.08
CA SER A 174 1.48 1.48 32.49
C SER A 174 -0.05 1.65 32.68
N ASP A 175 -0.65 2.69 32.10
CA ASP A 175 -2.09 2.95 32.17
C ASP A 175 -2.91 1.82 31.50
N LEU A 176 -2.35 1.18 30.45
CA LEU A 176 -2.91 0.02 29.78
C LEU A 176 -2.62 -1.31 30.49
N HIS A 177 -1.88 -1.29 31.60
CA HIS A 177 -1.44 -2.49 32.34
C HIS A 177 -0.72 -3.50 31.43
N PHE A 178 0.06 -3.02 30.46
CA PHE A 178 0.77 -3.86 29.51
C PHE A 178 2.20 -4.13 30.01
N GLU A 179 2.46 -5.39 30.39
CA GLU A 179 3.78 -5.81 30.83
C GLU A 179 4.74 -5.95 29.65
N CYS A 180 5.80 -5.16 29.63
CA CYS A 180 6.83 -5.18 28.60
C CYS A 180 8.14 -4.60 29.10
N ASP A 181 9.21 -4.80 28.33
CA ASP A 181 10.50 -4.14 28.52
C ASP A 181 10.63 -2.96 27.53
N PRO A 182 10.49 -1.71 27.98
CA PRO A 182 10.56 -0.54 27.11
C PRO A 182 11.95 -0.28 26.53
N GLU A 183 13.00 -0.87 27.09
CA GLU A 183 14.40 -0.62 26.73
C GLU A 183 14.97 -1.71 25.78
N LYS A 184 14.24 -2.80 25.61
CA LYS A 184 14.70 -4.00 24.90
C LYS A 184 15.39 -3.71 23.56
N ASP A 185 14.81 -2.86 22.71
CA ASP A 185 15.32 -2.59 21.36
C ASP A 185 15.99 -1.20 21.23
N GLU A 186 16.19 -0.49 22.34
CA GLU A 186 16.66 0.90 22.33
C GLU A 186 18.09 1.04 21.81
N ALA A 187 19.00 0.20 22.26
CA ALA A 187 20.42 0.25 21.85
C ALA A 187 20.54 -0.03 20.34
N GLU A 188 19.77 -0.98 19.83
CA GLU A 188 19.74 -1.28 18.40
C GLU A 188 19.13 -0.14 17.59
N TRP A 189 18.05 0.46 18.09
CA TRP A 189 17.41 1.61 17.47
C TRP A 189 18.36 2.82 17.41
N MET A 190 19.06 3.14 18.49
CA MET A 190 20.07 4.22 18.51
C MET A 190 21.21 3.95 17.52
N SER A 191 21.66 2.71 17.39
CA SER A 191 22.64 2.33 16.36
C SER A 191 22.08 2.54 14.94
N ALA A 192 20.78 2.25 14.72
CA ALA A 192 20.12 2.49 13.45
C ALA A 192 19.90 3.99 13.15
N ILE A 193 19.75 4.84 14.18
CA ILE A 193 19.75 6.30 14.05
C ILE A 193 21.10 6.81 13.53
N GLU A 194 22.22 6.31 14.08
CA GLU A 194 23.55 6.68 13.57
C GLU A 194 23.75 6.25 12.12
N PHE A 195 23.24 5.06 11.74
CA PHE A 195 23.23 4.62 10.35
C PHE A 195 22.41 5.57 9.45
N LEU A 196 21.26 6.04 9.93
CA LEU A 196 20.34 6.93 9.20
C LEU A 196 20.98 8.32 8.90
N LYS A 197 21.85 8.82 9.78
CA LYS A 197 22.61 10.08 9.57
C LYS A 197 23.48 10.05 8.32
N GLY A 198 23.83 8.87 7.83
CA GLY A 198 24.65 8.70 6.62
C GLY A 198 23.88 8.84 5.29
N PHE A 199 22.57 9.14 5.32
CA PHE A 199 21.75 9.32 4.13
C PHE A 199 21.59 10.79 3.72
N ASN A 200 21.09 11.00 2.51
CA ASN A 200 20.70 12.32 2.02
C ASN A 200 19.37 12.75 2.67
N LEU A 201 19.45 13.48 3.78
CA LEU A 201 18.30 14.04 4.47
C LEU A 201 17.88 15.35 3.82
N ILE A 202 16.67 15.37 3.21
CA ILE A 202 16.19 16.47 2.37
C ILE A 202 14.97 17.19 2.97
N ASP A 203 14.80 18.44 2.57
CA ASP A 203 13.56 19.18 2.69
C ASP A 203 12.67 18.80 1.48
N CYS A 204 11.83 17.76 1.68
CA CYS A 204 11.15 17.01 0.63
C CYS A 204 10.34 17.90 -0.31
N GLU A 205 9.58 18.87 0.23
CA GLU A 205 8.76 19.79 -0.53
C GLU A 205 9.56 20.65 -1.51
N TYR A 206 10.73 21.12 -1.12
CA TYR A 206 11.62 21.86 -2.03
C TYR A 206 12.26 20.96 -3.07
N PHE A 207 12.73 19.79 -2.64
CA PHE A 207 13.37 18.82 -3.52
C PHE A 207 12.41 18.34 -4.62
N VAL A 208 11.20 17.89 -4.23
CA VAL A 208 10.20 17.34 -5.17
C VAL A 208 9.68 18.44 -6.11
N ASN A 209 9.35 19.63 -5.61
CA ASN A 209 8.84 20.70 -6.47
C ASN A 209 9.89 21.18 -7.47
N LYS A 210 11.17 21.26 -7.08
CA LYS A 210 12.27 21.58 -7.99
C LYS A 210 12.47 20.47 -9.03
N TRP A 211 12.40 19.20 -8.62
CA TRP A 211 12.47 18.06 -9.54
C TRP A 211 11.41 18.14 -10.64
N LEU A 212 10.18 18.47 -10.26
CA LEU A 212 9.02 18.55 -11.14
C LEU A 212 9.02 19.79 -12.07
N GLU A 213 10.04 20.66 -12.01
CA GLU A 213 10.19 21.74 -12.99
C GLU A 213 10.48 21.17 -14.39
N ASP A 214 11.27 20.09 -14.47
CA ASP A 214 11.76 19.52 -15.74
C ASP A 214 11.67 17.99 -15.86
N LYS A 215 11.48 17.24 -14.77
CA LYS A 215 11.49 15.77 -14.76
C LYS A 215 10.22 15.19 -14.15
N PRO A 216 9.64 14.13 -14.76
CA PRO A 216 8.52 13.43 -14.17
C PRO A 216 8.95 12.61 -12.93
N MET A 217 7.98 12.28 -12.09
CA MET A 217 8.16 11.45 -10.91
C MET A 217 6.96 10.53 -10.74
N LEU A 218 7.18 9.34 -10.20
CA LEU A 218 6.12 8.39 -9.82
C LEU A 218 5.96 8.37 -8.30
N ALA A 219 4.76 8.66 -7.81
CA ALA A 219 4.41 8.49 -6.41
C ALA A 219 3.89 7.06 -6.17
N GLU A 220 4.51 6.34 -5.28
CA GLU A 220 4.17 4.96 -4.92
C GLU A 220 3.39 4.93 -3.61
N GLY A 221 2.12 4.50 -3.68
CA GLY A 221 1.25 4.29 -2.53
C GLY A 221 1.50 2.97 -1.82
N ALA A 222 1.09 2.89 -0.56
CA ALA A 222 1.06 1.69 0.25
C ALA A 222 -0.37 1.40 0.70
N GLN A 223 -0.66 0.15 1.09
CA GLN A 223 -2.01 -0.33 1.42
C GLN A 223 -2.96 -0.15 0.22
N GLY A 224 -4.22 0.21 0.45
CA GLY A 224 -5.22 0.46 -0.59
C GLY A 224 -6.25 1.48 -0.14
N SER A 225 -7.00 2.08 -1.06
CA SER A 225 -7.92 3.19 -0.79
C SER A 225 -9.05 2.79 0.16
N MET A 226 -9.50 1.52 0.16
CA MET A 226 -10.46 1.02 1.14
C MET A 226 -9.88 0.88 2.57
N LEU A 227 -8.59 1.13 2.76
CA LEU A 227 -7.90 1.21 4.06
C LEU A 227 -7.51 2.64 4.44
N ASP A 228 -7.95 3.65 3.68
CA ASP A 228 -7.71 5.06 4.00
C ASP A 228 -8.31 5.45 5.34
N ILE A 229 -7.61 6.31 6.10
CA ILE A 229 -8.04 6.71 7.44
C ILE A 229 -9.38 7.47 7.44
N ASP A 230 -9.66 8.24 6.39
CA ASP A 230 -10.85 9.08 6.30
C ASP A 230 -11.97 8.43 5.47
N TYR A 231 -11.61 7.78 4.36
CA TYR A 231 -12.55 7.27 3.35
C TYR A 231 -12.60 5.74 3.23
N GLY A 232 -11.78 5.03 3.98
CA GLY A 232 -11.79 3.57 4.03
C GLY A 232 -12.88 2.98 4.92
N SER A 233 -12.82 1.68 5.13
CA SER A 233 -13.77 0.91 5.97
C SER A 233 -13.50 1.12 7.48
N TYR A 234 -13.55 2.35 7.93
CA TYR A 234 -13.30 2.76 9.33
C TYR A 234 -14.20 1.99 10.31
N PRO A 235 -13.71 1.50 11.49
CA PRO A 235 -12.35 1.71 12.04
C PRO A 235 -11.29 0.71 11.56
N PHE A 236 -11.62 -0.22 10.67
CA PHE A 236 -10.71 -1.27 10.19
C PHE A 236 -9.86 -0.77 9.02
N VAL A 237 -9.04 0.22 9.27
CA VAL A 237 -8.21 0.97 8.30
C VAL A 237 -6.78 1.13 8.80
N THR A 238 -5.89 1.61 7.95
CA THR A 238 -4.58 2.10 8.37
C THR A 238 -4.68 3.54 8.87
N SER A 239 -3.72 3.99 9.66
CA SER A 239 -3.69 5.36 10.19
C SER A 239 -3.10 6.38 9.21
N SER A 240 -3.01 6.06 7.93
CA SER A 240 -2.42 6.92 6.91
C SER A 240 -3.40 7.25 5.80
N SER A 241 -3.18 8.37 5.10
CA SER A 241 -3.94 8.75 3.91
C SER A 241 -3.42 8.00 2.70
N THR A 242 -4.16 6.96 2.29
CA THR A 242 -3.80 6.06 1.18
C THR A 242 -4.29 6.55 -0.17
N THR A 243 -5.18 7.53 -0.18
CA THR A 243 -5.76 8.16 -1.37
C THR A 243 -4.79 9.14 -2.04
N VAL A 244 -5.16 9.63 -3.22
CA VAL A 244 -4.39 10.65 -3.97
C VAL A 244 -4.13 11.91 -3.15
N GLY A 245 -5.04 12.30 -2.24
CA GLY A 245 -4.84 13.42 -1.32
C GLY A 245 -3.61 13.26 -0.43
N GLY A 246 -3.28 12.02 -0.05
CA GLY A 246 -2.08 11.67 0.71
C GLY A 246 -0.76 11.99 -0.02
N VAL A 247 -0.76 11.99 -1.35
CA VAL A 247 0.41 12.38 -2.16
C VAL A 247 0.75 13.85 -1.94
N CYS A 248 -0.26 14.71 -1.97
CA CYS A 248 -0.08 16.15 -1.79
C CYS A 248 0.51 16.48 -0.41
N THR A 249 -0.04 15.89 0.64
CA THR A 249 0.42 16.10 2.03
C THR A 249 1.74 15.38 2.32
N GLY A 250 1.93 14.19 1.73
CA GLY A 250 3.09 13.33 1.96
C GLY A 250 4.37 13.79 1.26
N LEU A 251 4.26 14.48 0.12
CA LEU A 251 5.40 15.00 -0.64
C LEU A 251 5.50 16.53 -0.64
N GLY A 252 4.48 17.23 -0.15
CA GLY A 252 4.45 18.68 -0.11
C GLY A 252 4.26 19.31 -1.50
N VAL A 253 3.37 18.76 -2.31
CA VAL A 253 3.08 19.21 -3.68
C VAL A 253 1.65 19.74 -3.80
N ALA A 254 1.43 20.68 -4.68
CA ALA A 254 0.10 21.20 -4.97
C ALA A 254 -0.72 20.16 -5.77
N PRO A 255 -2.07 20.07 -5.57
CA PRO A 255 -2.92 19.15 -6.32
C PRO A 255 -2.80 19.32 -7.85
N SER A 256 -2.56 20.53 -8.34
CA SER A 256 -2.37 20.83 -9.77
C SER A 256 -1.14 20.18 -10.39
N LYS A 257 -0.21 19.66 -9.58
CA LYS A 257 0.97 18.91 -10.03
C LYS A 257 0.70 17.44 -10.30
N ILE A 258 -0.42 16.90 -9.81
CA ILE A 258 -0.81 15.50 -10.05
C ILE A 258 -1.10 15.32 -11.53
N GLY A 259 -0.53 14.27 -12.11
CA GLY A 259 -0.71 13.84 -13.47
C GLY A 259 -1.66 12.65 -13.57
N HIS A 260 -1.18 11.53 -14.14
CA HIS A 260 -1.95 10.29 -14.19
C HIS A 260 -2.09 9.66 -12.80
N VAL A 261 -3.27 9.12 -12.52
CA VAL A 261 -3.55 8.34 -11.32
C VAL A 261 -3.85 6.91 -11.75
N TYR A 262 -2.85 6.04 -11.60
CA TYR A 262 -2.94 4.62 -11.89
C TYR A 262 -3.55 3.89 -10.71
N GLY A 263 -4.76 3.40 -10.88
CA GLY A 263 -5.49 2.62 -9.90
C GLY A 263 -5.31 1.12 -10.10
N ILE A 264 -4.68 0.43 -9.15
CA ILE A 264 -4.42 -1.01 -9.23
C ILE A 264 -5.50 -1.77 -8.48
N PHE A 265 -6.07 -2.78 -9.12
CA PHE A 265 -7.00 -3.73 -8.51
C PHE A 265 -6.72 -5.16 -8.98
N LYS A 266 -7.07 -6.15 -8.16
CA LYS A 266 -7.07 -7.56 -8.57
C LYS A 266 -8.41 -7.93 -9.21
N ALA A 267 -8.40 -8.90 -10.11
CA ALA A 267 -9.61 -9.46 -10.73
C ALA A 267 -10.58 -10.11 -9.72
N TYR A 268 -10.20 -10.15 -8.45
CA TYR A 268 -10.97 -10.56 -7.28
C TYR A 268 -10.60 -9.69 -6.08
N CYS A 269 -11.27 -9.85 -4.95
CA CYS A 269 -10.93 -9.11 -3.74
C CYS A 269 -10.21 -9.98 -2.71
N THR A 270 -9.29 -9.36 -1.96
CA THR A 270 -8.69 -9.97 -0.76
C THR A 270 -8.65 -8.96 0.36
N ARG A 271 -8.72 -9.46 1.60
CA ARG A 271 -8.56 -8.65 2.79
C ARG A 271 -7.73 -9.35 3.85
N VAL A 272 -6.86 -8.61 4.52
CA VAL A 272 -6.17 -9.05 5.73
C VAL A 272 -6.79 -8.33 6.93
N GLY A 273 -6.92 -9.03 8.06
CA GLY A 273 -7.48 -8.46 9.28
C GLY A 273 -9.01 -8.44 9.32
N SER A 274 -9.52 -7.71 10.29
CA SER A 274 -10.95 -7.58 10.57
C SER A 274 -11.62 -6.55 9.66
N GLY A 275 -12.94 -6.43 9.76
CA GLY A 275 -13.77 -5.44 9.08
C GLY A 275 -14.60 -5.99 7.93
N PRO A 276 -15.45 -5.14 7.35
CA PRO A 276 -16.41 -5.54 6.33
C PRO A 276 -15.73 -6.02 5.05
N PHE A 277 -16.31 -7.05 4.46
CA PHE A 277 -15.89 -7.58 3.16
C PHE A 277 -17.13 -8.17 2.47
N PRO A 278 -17.92 -7.34 1.78
CA PRO A 278 -19.23 -7.72 1.27
C PRO A 278 -19.23 -8.94 0.35
N THR A 279 -18.20 -9.11 -0.45
CA THR A 279 -18.06 -10.20 -1.43
C THR A 279 -17.26 -11.40 -0.92
N GLU A 280 -16.98 -11.49 0.40
CA GLU A 280 -16.20 -12.59 0.97
C GLU A 280 -16.85 -13.94 0.71
N LEU A 281 -16.04 -14.93 0.38
CA LEU A 281 -16.45 -16.31 0.11
C LEU A 281 -15.94 -17.25 1.20
N PHE A 282 -16.86 -18.07 1.73
CA PHE A 282 -16.58 -19.04 2.79
C PHE A 282 -16.67 -20.49 2.28
N ASP A 283 -16.79 -20.66 0.96
CA ASP A 283 -16.97 -21.93 0.27
C ASP A 283 -15.69 -22.38 -0.46
N GLU A 284 -15.80 -23.46 -1.22
CA GLU A 284 -14.73 -24.03 -2.05
C GLU A 284 -14.22 -23.02 -3.11
N THR A 285 -15.05 -22.09 -3.56
CA THR A 285 -14.70 -21.06 -4.51
C THR A 285 -13.67 -20.09 -3.90
N GLY A 286 -13.95 -19.63 -2.68
CA GLY A 286 -13.04 -18.78 -1.92
C GLY A 286 -11.70 -19.45 -1.63
N GLU A 287 -11.74 -20.76 -1.30
CA GLU A 287 -10.53 -21.54 -1.09
C GLU A 287 -9.74 -21.72 -2.39
N LYS A 288 -10.41 -22.01 -3.51
CA LYS A 288 -9.77 -22.12 -4.83
C LYS A 288 -9.07 -20.81 -5.21
N ILE A 289 -9.71 -19.66 -5.05
CA ILE A 289 -9.10 -18.33 -5.31
C ILE A 289 -7.85 -18.16 -4.44
N ARG A 290 -7.92 -18.52 -3.14
CA ARG A 290 -6.79 -18.41 -2.20
C ARG A 290 -5.59 -19.24 -2.64
N GLN A 291 -5.83 -20.49 -3.02
CA GLN A 291 -4.75 -21.42 -3.42
C GLN A 291 -4.12 -21.01 -4.75
N VAL A 292 -4.92 -20.77 -5.78
CA VAL A 292 -4.42 -20.39 -7.11
C VAL A 292 -3.74 -19.00 -7.07
N GLY A 293 -4.34 -18.06 -6.32
CA GLY A 293 -3.78 -16.72 -6.15
C GLY A 293 -2.60 -16.64 -5.18
N HIS A 294 -2.23 -17.74 -4.51
CA HIS A 294 -1.21 -17.73 -3.43
C HIS A 294 -1.48 -16.64 -2.39
N GLU A 295 -2.75 -16.53 -1.97
CA GLU A 295 -3.20 -15.44 -1.08
C GLU A 295 -2.87 -15.74 0.39
N PHE A 296 -1.57 -15.65 0.68
CA PHE A 296 -1.00 -15.80 2.02
C PHE A 296 -0.11 -14.59 2.34
N GLY A 297 -0.05 -14.22 3.61
CA GLY A 297 0.78 -13.08 4.04
C GLY A 297 2.26 -13.38 3.84
N ALA A 298 2.99 -12.51 3.12
CA ALA A 298 4.40 -12.70 2.77
C ALA A 298 5.33 -12.84 4.01
N VAL A 299 4.94 -12.29 5.15
CA VAL A 299 5.74 -12.31 6.38
C VAL A 299 5.23 -13.36 7.39
N THR A 300 3.90 -13.48 7.51
CA THR A 300 3.26 -14.30 8.55
C THR A 300 2.73 -15.64 8.04
N GLY A 301 2.66 -15.84 6.72
CA GLY A 301 2.00 -16.98 6.10
C GLY A 301 0.48 -17.05 6.36
N ARG A 302 -0.11 -16.05 7.01
CA ARG A 302 -1.53 -16.04 7.35
C ARG A 302 -2.39 -16.03 6.09
N PRO A 303 -3.40 -16.93 5.98
CA PRO A 303 -4.29 -16.92 4.83
C PRO A 303 -5.09 -15.61 4.76
N ARG A 304 -5.21 -15.05 3.57
CA ARG A 304 -6.05 -13.88 3.29
C ARG A 304 -7.50 -14.32 3.10
N ARG A 305 -8.42 -13.48 3.51
CA ARG A 305 -9.83 -13.57 3.16
C ARG A 305 -9.96 -13.29 1.66
N CYS A 306 -10.74 -14.09 0.94
CA CYS A 306 -10.90 -13.96 -0.52
C CYS A 306 -12.37 -13.83 -0.88
N GLY A 307 -12.67 -13.11 -1.96
CA GLY A 307 -14.01 -12.91 -2.45
C GLY A 307 -14.05 -12.48 -3.91
N TRP A 308 -15.24 -12.48 -4.51
CA TRP A 308 -15.42 -11.97 -5.87
C TRP A 308 -15.10 -10.49 -5.96
N LEU A 309 -14.80 -10.02 -7.17
CA LEU A 309 -14.54 -8.60 -7.45
C LEU A 309 -15.74 -7.75 -7.04
N ASP A 310 -15.48 -6.69 -6.28
CA ASP A 310 -16.45 -5.74 -5.79
C ASP A 310 -16.35 -4.45 -6.59
N LEU A 311 -17.21 -4.29 -7.60
CA LEU A 311 -17.23 -3.10 -8.44
C LEU A 311 -17.86 -1.88 -7.75
N VAL A 312 -18.70 -2.08 -6.72
CA VAL A 312 -19.25 -0.97 -5.94
C VAL A 312 -18.14 -0.29 -5.16
N ALA A 313 -17.34 -1.07 -4.43
CA ALA A 313 -16.18 -0.55 -3.71
C ALA A 313 -15.14 0.04 -4.68
N LEU A 314 -14.91 -0.61 -5.83
CA LEU A 314 -13.95 -0.14 -6.83
C LEU A 314 -14.39 1.18 -7.49
N LYS A 315 -15.67 1.33 -7.84
CA LYS A 315 -16.24 2.58 -8.37
C LYS A 315 -16.11 3.73 -7.38
N TYR A 316 -16.34 3.44 -6.09
CA TYR A 316 -16.15 4.40 -5.01
C TYR A 316 -14.70 4.88 -4.95
N THR A 317 -13.73 3.97 -4.96
CA THR A 317 -12.30 4.36 -4.89
C THR A 317 -11.82 5.04 -6.15
N VAL A 318 -12.30 4.65 -7.33
CA VAL A 318 -12.07 5.37 -8.60
C VAL A 318 -12.51 6.82 -8.50
N MET A 319 -13.68 7.06 -7.91
CA MET A 319 -14.23 8.42 -7.72
C MET A 319 -13.38 9.26 -6.76
N ILE A 320 -13.07 8.76 -5.56
CA ILE A 320 -12.36 9.55 -4.55
C ILE A 320 -10.89 9.81 -4.91
N ASP A 321 -10.29 8.91 -5.67
CA ASP A 321 -8.90 9.03 -6.11
C ASP A 321 -8.74 9.77 -7.45
N GLY A 322 -9.84 10.00 -8.17
CA GLY A 322 -9.78 10.61 -9.51
C GLY A 322 -8.93 9.77 -10.47
N VAL A 323 -9.10 8.44 -10.44
CA VAL A 323 -8.33 7.50 -11.25
C VAL A 323 -8.47 7.81 -12.72
N THR A 324 -7.36 7.90 -13.43
CA THR A 324 -7.32 8.14 -14.87
C THR A 324 -7.11 6.87 -15.68
N ASP A 325 -6.43 5.90 -15.08
CA ASP A 325 -6.03 4.64 -15.72
C ASP A 325 -6.14 3.49 -14.72
N LEU A 326 -6.78 2.40 -15.10
CA LEU A 326 -6.89 1.21 -14.29
C LEU A 326 -5.83 0.17 -14.68
N ILE A 327 -5.34 -0.56 -13.68
CA ILE A 327 -4.40 -1.66 -13.86
C ILE A 327 -4.98 -2.90 -13.19
N MET A 328 -5.30 -3.91 -14.01
CA MET A 328 -5.87 -5.16 -13.54
C MET A 328 -4.79 -6.21 -13.28
N MET A 329 -4.82 -6.77 -12.08
CA MET A 329 -3.87 -7.77 -11.62
C MET A 329 -4.53 -9.13 -11.45
N LYS A 330 -3.75 -10.21 -11.63
CA LYS A 330 -4.12 -11.57 -11.24
C LYS A 330 -5.39 -12.11 -11.91
N SER A 331 -5.68 -11.72 -13.13
CA SER A 331 -6.77 -12.29 -13.91
C SER A 331 -6.52 -13.75 -14.30
N ASP A 332 -5.26 -14.15 -14.44
CA ASP A 332 -4.80 -15.52 -14.61
C ASP A 332 -5.28 -16.47 -13.48
N CYS A 333 -5.48 -15.95 -12.29
CA CYS A 333 -6.03 -16.75 -11.17
C CYS A 333 -7.48 -17.22 -11.38
N LEU A 334 -8.18 -16.66 -12.37
CA LEU A 334 -9.57 -17.02 -12.69
C LEU A 334 -9.69 -17.92 -13.93
N ASP A 335 -8.59 -18.38 -14.52
CA ASP A 335 -8.55 -19.13 -15.79
C ASP A 335 -9.40 -20.40 -15.78
N ASP A 336 -9.46 -21.10 -14.64
CA ASP A 336 -10.15 -22.41 -14.49
C ASP A 336 -11.59 -22.29 -13.97
N PHE A 337 -12.16 -21.09 -13.87
CA PHE A 337 -13.54 -20.90 -13.41
C PHE A 337 -14.52 -21.05 -14.58
N GLU A 338 -15.65 -21.77 -14.34
CA GLU A 338 -16.75 -21.87 -15.30
C GLU A 338 -17.53 -20.57 -15.39
N THR A 339 -17.78 -19.97 -14.22
CA THR A 339 -18.53 -18.73 -14.06
C THR A 339 -17.74 -17.80 -13.16
N ILE A 340 -17.61 -16.57 -13.57
CA ILE A 340 -16.96 -15.49 -12.83
C ILE A 340 -18.05 -14.49 -12.43
N LYS A 341 -18.07 -14.12 -11.15
CA LYS A 341 -19.04 -13.16 -10.64
C LYS A 341 -18.39 -11.85 -10.27
N VAL A 342 -19.07 -10.75 -10.55
CA VAL A 342 -18.68 -9.42 -10.08
C VAL A 342 -19.86 -8.77 -9.37
N CYS A 343 -19.61 -8.16 -8.21
CA CYS A 343 -20.62 -7.44 -7.47
C CYS A 343 -20.84 -6.08 -8.11
N THR A 344 -22.06 -5.82 -8.56
CA THR A 344 -22.46 -4.60 -9.28
C THR A 344 -23.38 -3.68 -8.50
N SER A 345 -24.01 -4.19 -7.44
CA SER A 345 -24.80 -3.43 -6.47
C SER A 345 -24.84 -4.15 -5.13
N TYR A 346 -25.25 -3.45 -4.09
CA TYR A 346 -25.54 -4.02 -2.77
C TYR A 346 -27.05 -3.94 -2.47
N LYS A 347 -27.58 -4.90 -1.72
CA LYS A 347 -28.81 -4.70 -0.95
C LYS A 347 -28.40 -4.39 0.49
N VAL A 348 -28.66 -3.17 0.92
CA VAL A 348 -28.40 -2.71 2.29
C VAL A 348 -29.74 -2.64 3.00
N ASP A 349 -29.93 -3.48 4.02
CA ASP A 349 -31.22 -3.63 4.72
C ASP A 349 -32.42 -3.85 3.75
N GLY A 350 -32.17 -4.60 2.66
CA GLY A 350 -33.15 -4.92 1.63
C GLY A 350 -33.34 -3.87 0.54
N VAL A 351 -32.66 -2.73 0.59
CA VAL A 351 -32.71 -1.67 -0.42
C VAL A 351 -31.50 -1.74 -1.33
N GLU A 352 -31.71 -1.81 -2.64
CA GLU A 352 -30.63 -1.88 -3.61
C GLU A 352 -29.94 -0.51 -3.79
N THR A 353 -28.60 -0.53 -3.81
CA THR A 353 -27.75 0.67 -3.96
C THR A 353 -26.45 0.33 -4.65
N ASP A 354 -25.87 1.30 -5.37
CA ASP A 354 -24.52 1.25 -5.94
C ASP A 354 -23.49 2.06 -5.12
N GLN A 355 -23.82 2.38 -3.86
CA GLN A 355 -22.98 3.15 -2.96
C GLN A 355 -22.47 2.29 -1.79
N VAL A 356 -21.24 2.55 -1.38
CA VAL A 356 -20.66 1.95 -0.17
C VAL A 356 -21.37 2.58 1.05
N PRO A 357 -22.02 1.77 1.91
CA PRO A 357 -22.73 2.30 3.07
C PRO A 357 -21.76 2.86 4.12
N PHE A 358 -22.19 3.90 4.81
CA PHE A 358 -21.46 4.47 5.95
C PHE A 358 -21.42 3.51 7.15
N ASP A 359 -22.55 2.84 7.42
CA ASP A 359 -22.63 1.91 8.54
C ASP A 359 -21.99 0.57 8.18
N ILE A 360 -20.86 0.28 8.80
CA ILE A 360 -20.14 -0.99 8.61
C ILE A 360 -20.87 -2.20 9.24
N ALA A 361 -21.84 -1.98 10.13
CA ALA A 361 -22.67 -3.01 10.74
C ALA A 361 -23.93 -3.32 9.92
N ALA A 362 -24.22 -2.54 8.87
CA ALA A 362 -25.33 -2.80 7.97
C ALA A 362 -25.27 -4.19 7.37
N GLN A 363 -26.43 -4.82 7.21
CA GLN A 363 -26.53 -6.10 6.50
C GLN A 363 -26.41 -5.83 4.99
N ILE A 364 -25.25 -6.20 4.44
CA ILE A 364 -24.94 -6.02 3.02
C ILE A 364 -25.05 -7.38 2.32
N GLU A 365 -25.97 -7.47 1.34
CA GLU A 365 -26.05 -8.60 0.42
C GLU A 365 -25.50 -8.16 -0.94
N PRO A 366 -24.39 -8.75 -1.43
CA PRO A 366 -23.85 -8.42 -2.74
C PRO A 366 -24.75 -8.95 -3.86
N VAL A 367 -25.05 -8.12 -4.84
CA VAL A 367 -25.78 -8.50 -6.07
C VAL A 367 -24.76 -8.69 -7.18
N TYR A 368 -24.80 -9.86 -7.80
CA TYR A 368 -23.78 -10.26 -8.77
C TYR A 368 -24.28 -10.25 -10.20
N THR A 369 -23.42 -9.77 -11.10
CA THR A 369 -23.50 -10.07 -12.54
C THR A 369 -22.55 -11.22 -12.83
N GLU A 370 -23.00 -12.20 -13.62
CA GLU A 370 -22.25 -13.41 -13.96
C GLU A 370 -21.69 -13.35 -15.37
N PHE A 371 -20.47 -13.84 -15.54
CA PHE A 371 -19.75 -13.94 -16.80
C PHE A 371 -19.30 -15.38 -17.03
N PRO A 372 -19.33 -15.87 -18.30
CA PRO A 372 -18.68 -17.13 -18.61
C PRO A 372 -17.17 -17.00 -18.38
N GLY A 373 -16.57 -18.02 -17.78
CA GLY A 373 -15.13 -18.11 -17.67
C GLY A 373 -14.48 -18.31 -19.04
N TRP A 374 -13.26 -17.82 -19.19
CA TRP A 374 -12.52 -17.92 -20.45
C TRP A 374 -11.82 -19.27 -20.65
N LYS A 375 -11.66 -20.08 -19.62
CA LYS A 375 -11.13 -21.45 -19.66
C LYS A 375 -9.83 -21.58 -20.49
N LYS A 376 -8.97 -20.61 -20.38
CA LYS A 376 -7.71 -20.52 -21.10
C LYS A 376 -6.63 -19.96 -20.19
N ASP A 377 -5.47 -20.60 -20.20
CA ASP A 377 -4.28 -20.09 -19.53
C ASP A 377 -3.88 -18.74 -20.17
N LEU A 378 -3.91 -17.69 -19.37
CA LEU A 378 -3.55 -16.34 -19.78
C LEU A 378 -2.05 -16.04 -19.59
N THR A 379 -1.31 -16.85 -18.82
CA THR A 379 0.05 -16.55 -18.37
C THR A 379 1.06 -16.34 -19.51
N GLU A 380 0.86 -17.04 -20.64
CA GLU A 380 1.73 -16.96 -21.82
C GLU A 380 1.30 -15.89 -22.84
N ILE A 381 0.16 -15.23 -22.63
CA ILE A 381 -0.35 -14.21 -23.56
C ILE A 381 0.41 -12.90 -23.34
N ARG A 382 0.85 -12.29 -24.44
CA ARG A 382 1.60 -11.01 -24.43
C ARG A 382 0.98 -9.92 -25.29
N LYS A 383 -0.09 -10.25 -26.04
CA LYS A 383 -0.78 -9.28 -26.91
C LYS A 383 -2.29 -9.30 -26.65
N GLU A 384 -2.90 -8.12 -26.61
CA GLU A 384 -4.36 -7.97 -26.42
C GLU A 384 -5.17 -8.75 -27.48
N SER A 385 -4.68 -8.82 -28.74
CA SER A 385 -5.34 -9.55 -29.82
C SER A 385 -5.52 -11.05 -29.53
N GLU A 386 -4.65 -11.65 -28.73
CA GLU A 386 -4.62 -13.08 -28.40
C GLU A 386 -5.53 -13.45 -27.22
N LEU A 387 -6.03 -12.45 -26.50
CA LEU A 387 -6.94 -12.64 -25.36
C LEU A 387 -8.25 -13.31 -25.79
N PRO A 388 -8.81 -14.22 -25.00
CA PRO A 388 -10.13 -14.84 -25.24
C PRO A 388 -11.25 -13.78 -25.35
N GLN A 389 -12.27 -14.07 -26.15
CA GLN A 389 -13.39 -13.13 -26.32
C GLN A 389 -14.17 -12.90 -25.03
N GLU A 390 -14.33 -13.95 -24.21
CA GLU A 390 -14.97 -13.89 -22.88
C GLU A 390 -14.23 -12.91 -21.98
N PHE A 391 -12.89 -12.97 -21.97
CA PHE A 391 -12.07 -12.05 -21.17
C PHE A 391 -12.12 -10.62 -21.71
N LYS A 392 -12.13 -10.42 -23.04
CA LYS A 392 -12.33 -9.10 -23.64
C LYS A 392 -13.69 -8.49 -23.29
N ASN A 393 -14.75 -9.30 -23.27
CA ASN A 393 -16.08 -8.88 -22.85
C ASN A 393 -16.11 -8.49 -21.36
N TYR A 394 -15.43 -9.25 -20.51
CA TYR A 394 -15.28 -8.97 -19.10
C TYR A 394 -14.57 -7.62 -18.85
N ILE A 395 -13.45 -7.38 -19.53
CA ILE A 395 -12.72 -6.09 -19.47
C ILE A 395 -13.62 -4.93 -19.91
N LYS A 396 -14.28 -5.07 -21.07
CA LYS A 396 -15.16 -4.04 -21.62
C LYS A 396 -16.31 -3.69 -20.67
N PHE A 397 -16.87 -4.68 -20.00
CA PHE A 397 -17.90 -4.45 -19.00
C PHE A 397 -17.39 -3.61 -17.84
N MET A 398 -16.21 -3.94 -17.28
CA MET A 398 -15.62 -3.20 -16.17
C MET A 398 -15.30 -1.74 -16.58
N GLU A 399 -14.70 -1.54 -17.75
CA GLU A 399 -14.41 -0.20 -18.28
C GLU A 399 -15.70 0.63 -18.44
N SER A 400 -16.76 0.00 -18.93
CA SER A 400 -18.08 0.66 -19.07
C SER A 400 -18.71 1.00 -17.71
N TYR A 401 -18.57 0.11 -16.72
CA TYR A 401 -19.14 0.31 -15.38
C TYR A 401 -18.38 1.37 -14.58
N LEU A 402 -17.05 1.38 -14.69
CA LEU A 402 -16.17 2.26 -13.92
C LEU A 402 -15.93 3.62 -14.61
N GLY A 403 -16.17 3.70 -15.95
CA GLY A 403 -15.94 4.91 -16.73
C GLY A 403 -14.46 5.24 -16.94
N VAL A 404 -13.54 4.30 -16.70
CA VAL A 404 -12.09 4.48 -16.77
C VAL A 404 -11.47 3.30 -17.54
N PRO A 405 -10.52 3.54 -18.47
CA PRO A 405 -9.90 2.46 -19.23
C PRO A 405 -8.97 1.60 -18.38
N ILE A 406 -8.91 0.31 -18.66
CA ILE A 406 -7.89 -0.61 -18.12
C ILE A 406 -6.69 -0.56 -19.08
N SER A 407 -5.68 0.23 -18.74
CA SER A 407 -4.51 0.47 -19.59
C SER A 407 -3.43 -0.62 -19.48
N ILE A 408 -3.42 -1.37 -18.38
CA ILE A 408 -2.46 -2.45 -18.15
C ILE A 408 -3.17 -3.67 -17.58
N ILE A 409 -2.82 -4.86 -18.09
CA ILE A 409 -3.29 -6.15 -17.58
C ILE A 409 -2.06 -6.96 -17.20
N SER A 410 -2.02 -7.42 -15.95
CA SER A 410 -0.96 -8.29 -15.42
C SER A 410 -1.46 -9.73 -15.33
N LEU A 411 -0.79 -10.63 -16.04
CA LEU A 411 -1.16 -12.03 -16.25
C LEU A 411 -0.20 -13.03 -15.57
N GLY A 412 0.54 -12.60 -14.57
CA GLY A 412 1.48 -13.45 -13.83
C GLY A 412 2.39 -12.63 -12.93
N PRO A 413 3.29 -13.26 -12.15
CA PRO A 413 4.15 -12.58 -11.18
C PRO A 413 5.30 -11.79 -11.82
N ASP A 414 5.83 -12.25 -12.98
CA ASP A 414 6.96 -11.62 -13.65
C ASP A 414 6.58 -10.26 -14.28
N ARG A 415 7.57 -9.35 -14.35
CA ARG A 415 7.38 -8.02 -14.96
C ARG A 415 6.97 -8.10 -16.43
N GLU A 416 7.44 -9.12 -17.16
CA GLU A 416 7.16 -9.31 -18.59
C GLU A 416 5.77 -9.90 -18.84
N ALA A 417 5.15 -10.51 -17.82
CA ALA A 417 3.79 -11.02 -17.90
C ALA A 417 2.78 -9.87 -17.76
N THR A 418 2.86 -8.89 -18.67
CA THR A 418 2.08 -7.65 -18.64
C THR A 418 1.72 -7.24 -20.05
N ILE A 419 0.45 -6.90 -20.29
CA ILE A 419 -0.06 -6.34 -21.55
C ILE A 419 -0.36 -4.87 -21.31
N GLU A 420 0.24 -3.99 -22.08
CA GLU A 420 -0.14 -2.58 -22.19
C GLU A 420 -1.14 -2.40 -23.32
N ARG A 421 -2.20 -1.62 -23.09
CA ARG A 421 -3.33 -1.40 -24.01
C ARG A 421 -3.37 0.05 -24.48
#